data_c5798286d4a89e46c3a0be190778f1a6
#
_entry.id   c5798286d4a89e46c3a0be190778f1a6
#
_cell.length_a   1.000
_cell.length_b   1.000
_cell.length_c   1.000
_cell.angle_alpha   90.00
_cell.angle_beta   90.00
_cell.angle_gamma   90.00
#
_symmetry.space_group_name_H-M   'P 1'
#
loop_
_entity.id
_entity.type
_entity.pdbx_description
1 polymer ?
#
loop_
_entity_poly.entity_id
_entity_poly.type
_entity_poly.pdbx_seq_one_letter_code
_entity_poly.pdbx_strand_id
1 'polypeptide(L)'
;MTLTADSLPDDVAILKAMVIAGHAARLAAEAKAQNAEAEAKARALLIEQMKFTIAKLRHEQYGQSSERGAVLEQLELRLADLEEDASEAEAQAQLAAAAASAAG
;
A
#
# COMPACT_ATOMS: atom_id res chain seq x y z
N MET A 1 23.94 -2.62 -6.56
CA MET A 1 25.12 -3.47 -6.43
C MET A 1 24.96 -4.70 -7.34
N THR A 2 25.87 -4.87 -8.26
CA THR A 2 25.80 -5.98 -9.23
C THR A 2 26.61 -7.17 -8.71
N LEU A 3 26.01 -8.35 -8.69
CA LEU A 3 26.71 -9.58 -8.33
C LEU A 3 27.46 -10.10 -9.54
N THR A 4 28.77 -10.21 -9.44
CA THR A 4 29.62 -10.81 -10.45
C THR A 4 30.38 -11.99 -9.85
N ALA A 5 30.91 -12.86 -10.71
CA ALA A 5 31.69 -14.01 -10.25
C ALA A 5 32.89 -13.56 -9.41
N ASP A 6 33.50 -12.41 -9.76
CA ASP A 6 34.66 -11.87 -9.05
C ASP A 6 34.32 -11.29 -7.68
N SER A 7 33.05 -10.86 -7.48
CA SER A 7 32.59 -10.30 -6.21
C SER A 7 32.14 -11.35 -5.21
N LEU A 8 31.98 -12.61 -5.65
CA LEU A 8 31.55 -13.72 -4.80
C LEU A 8 32.76 -14.37 -4.10
N PRO A 9 32.61 -14.79 -2.84
CA PRO A 9 33.66 -15.54 -2.17
C PRO A 9 33.82 -16.94 -2.75
N ASP A 10 35.01 -17.51 -2.65
CA ASP A 10 35.30 -18.86 -3.13
C ASP A 10 35.01 -19.96 -2.09
N ASP A 11 34.65 -19.57 -0.87
CA ASP A 11 34.32 -20.50 0.20
C ASP A 11 32.89 -21.00 0.06
N VAL A 12 32.71 -22.31 -0.06
CA VAL A 12 31.41 -22.97 -0.25
C VAL A 12 30.49 -22.70 0.96
N ALA A 13 31.01 -22.70 2.18
CA ALA A 13 30.19 -22.45 3.38
C ALA A 13 29.63 -21.02 3.38
N ILE A 14 30.45 -20.07 2.96
CA ILE A 14 30.04 -18.66 2.85
C ILE A 14 28.99 -18.51 1.73
N LEU A 15 29.21 -19.15 0.59
CA LEU A 15 28.27 -19.15 -0.53
C LEU A 15 26.92 -19.74 -0.13
N LYS A 16 26.92 -20.85 0.59
CA LYS A 16 25.67 -21.47 1.09
C LYS A 16 24.94 -20.53 2.04
N ALA A 17 25.65 -19.88 2.95
CA ALA A 17 25.05 -18.90 3.85
C ALA A 17 24.44 -17.72 3.10
N MET A 18 25.12 -17.22 2.06
CA MET A 18 24.62 -16.15 1.21
C MET A 18 23.34 -16.55 0.46
N VAL A 19 23.30 -17.76 -0.07
CA VAL A 19 22.11 -18.28 -0.78
C VAL A 19 20.92 -18.40 0.15
N ILE A 20 21.12 -18.94 1.35
CA ILE A 20 20.07 -19.06 2.36
C ILE A 20 19.56 -17.70 2.80
N ALA A 21 20.48 -16.77 3.09
CA ALA A 21 20.12 -15.41 3.48
C ALA A 21 19.37 -14.67 2.37
N GLY A 22 19.83 -14.80 1.13
CA GLY A 22 19.19 -14.22 -0.04
C GLY A 22 17.78 -14.76 -0.27
N HIS A 23 17.60 -16.07 -0.09
CA HIS A 23 16.29 -16.70 -0.20
C HIS A 23 15.33 -16.18 0.88
N ALA A 24 15.78 -16.09 2.13
CA ALA A 24 14.98 -15.57 3.22
C ALA A 24 14.60 -14.11 2.99
N ALA A 25 15.56 -13.30 2.52
CA ALA A 25 15.29 -11.89 2.20
C ALA A 25 14.25 -11.74 1.09
N ARG A 26 14.33 -12.58 0.06
CA ARG A 26 13.36 -12.56 -1.04
C ARG A 26 11.96 -12.94 -0.57
N LEU A 27 11.84 -13.99 0.25
CA LEU A 27 10.55 -14.41 0.81
C LEU A 27 9.93 -13.28 1.66
N ALA A 28 10.75 -12.62 2.47
CA ALA A 28 10.28 -11.49 3.28
C ALA A 28 9.81 -10.33 2.42
N ALA A 29 10.54 -10.01 1.35
CA ALA A 29 10.17 -8.95 0.41
C ALA A 29 8.89 -9.29 -0.33
N GLU A 30 8.71 -10.52 -0.77
CA GLU A 30 7.48 -10.98 -1.45
C GLU A 30 6.27 -10.90 -0.52
N ALA A 31 6.42 -11.31 0.74
CA ALA A 31 5.36 -11.22 1.74
C ALA A 31 4.97 -9.76 1.99
N LYS A 32 5.94 -8.88 2.10
CA LYS A 32 5.71 -7.44 2.28
C LYS A 32 4.96 -6.84 1.09
N ALA A 33 5.36 -7.22 -0.13
CA ALA A 33 4.70 -6.75 -1.34
C ALA A 33 3.25 -7.24 -1.43
N GLN A 34 3.00 -8.50 -1.11
CA GLN A 34 1.65 -9.06 -1.09
C GLN A 34 0.77 -8.39 -0.06
N ASN A 35 1.30 -8.11 1.13
CA ASN A 35 0.56 -7.40 2.19
C ASN A 35 0.21 -5.98 1.77
N ALA A 36 1.16 -5.27 1.15
CA ALA A 36 0.92 -3.92 0.65
C ALA A 36 -0.16 -3.90 -0.43
N GLU A 37 -0.15 -4.88 -1.33
CA GLU A 37 -1.16 -5.02 -2.38
C GLU A 37 -2.55 -5.31 -1.79
N ALA A 38 -2.62 -6.21 -0.80
CA ALA A 38 -3.87 -6.54 -0.12
C ALA A 38 -4.43 -5.31 0.62
N GLU A 39 -3.57 -4.55 1.29
CA GLU A 39 -3.98 -3.31 1.97
C GLU A 39 -4.51 -2.27 0.98
N ALA A 40 -3.85 -2.13 -0.16
CA ALA A 40 -4.28 -1.20 -1.21
C ALA A 40 -5.67 -1.58 -1.76
N LYS A 41 -5.91 -2.86 -2.00
CA LYS A 41 -7.21 -3.35 -2.47
C LYS A 41 -8.30 -3.14 -1.42
N ALA A 42 -8.01 -3.42 -0.15
CA ALA A 42 -8.96 -3.23 0.95
C ALA A 42 -9.30 -1.74 1.11
N ARG A 43 -8.30 -0.86 1.00
CA ARG A 43 -8.51 0.59 1.08
C ARG A 43 -9.35 1.09 -0.09
N ALA A 44 -9.08 0.61 -1.31
CA ALA A 44 -9.86 0.99 -2.49
C ALA A 44 -11.33 0.59 -2.34
N LEU A 45 -11.60 -0.61 -1.83
CA LEU A 45 -12.96 -1.07 -1.58
C LEU A 45 -13.65 -0.21 -0.53
N LEU A 46 -12.95 0.11 0.55
CA LEU A 46 -13.50 0.96 1.61
C LEU A 46 -13.85 2.35 1.08
N ILE A 47 -13.00 2.94 0.25
CA ILE A 47 -13.25 4.24 -0.39
C ILE A 47 -14.52 4.17 -1.22
N GLU A 48 -14.69 3.14 -2.04
CA GLU A 48 -15.89 2.97 -2.86
C GLU A 48 -17.15 2.79 -2.01
N GLN A 49 -17.08 2.02 -0.94
CA GLN A 49 -18.20 1.84 -0.02
C GLN A 49 -18.58 3.15 0.67
N MET A 50 -17.60 3.94 1.07
CA MET A 50 -17.85 5.25 1.69
C MET A 50 -18.47 6.23 0.71
N LYS A 51 -18.01 6.26 -0.53
CA LYS A 51 -18.60 7.09 -1.59
C LYS A 51 -20.07 6.74 -1.80
N PHE A 52 -20.37 5.45 -1.84
CA PHE A 52 -21.73 4.97 -1.98
C PHE A 52 -22.62 5.40 -0.81
N THR A 53 -22.12 5.24 0.42
CA THR A 53 -22.83 5.63 1.64
C THR A 53 -23.09 7.13 1.68
N ILE A 54 -22.10 7.94 1.32
CA ILE A 54 -22.23 9.40 1.27
C ILE A 54 -23.29 9.80 0.24
N ALA A 55 -23.23 9.21 -0.95
CA ALA A 55 -24.21 9.49 -2.01
C ALA A 55 -25.62 9.12 -1.56
N LYS A 56 -25.77 7.99 -0.88
CA LYS A 56 -27.06 7.55 -0.34
C LYS A 56 -27.59 8.51 0.72
N LEU A 57 -26.74 8.94 1.63
CA LEU A 57 -27.12 9.88 2.69
C LEU A 57 -27.51 11.24 2.11
N ARG A 58 -26.78 11.72 1.10
CA ARG A 58 -27.13 12.97 0.41
C ARG A 58 -28.48 12.87 -0.28
N HIS A 59 -28.74 11.73 -0.90
CA HIS A 59 -30.02 11.52 -1.60
C HIS A 59 -31.20 11.47 -0.63
N GLU A 60 -31.00 10.89 0.55
CA GLU A 60 -32.03 10.77 1.58
C GLU A 60 -32.19 12.03 2.43
N GLN A 61 -31.46 13.08 2.11
CA GLN A 61 -31.28 14.25 2.97
C GLN A 61 -32.39 15.32 2.84
N TYR A 62 -33.60 14.98 2.45
CA TYR A 62 -34.68 15.96 2.42
C TYR A 62 -35.37 16.06 3.79
N GLY A 63 -35.43 17.25 4.35
CA GLY A 63 -36.11 17.51 5.61
C GLY A 63 -35.32 17.20 6.86
N GLN A 64 -34.08 17.53 6.89
CA GLN A 64 -33.05 17.00 7.76
C GLN A 64 -32.98 17.49 9.18
N SER A 65 -32.62 16.57 10.07
CA SER A 65 -32.07 16.89 11.36
C SER A 65 -30.57 17.26 11.22
N SER A 66 -30.09 18.14 12.09
CA SER A 66 -28.68 18.53 12.14
C SER A 66 -27.74 17.36 12.44
N GLU A 67 -28.26 16.30 13.06
CA GLU A 67 -27.47 15.09 13.36
C GLU A 67 -27.01 14.36 12.09
N ARG A 68 -27.88 14.26 11.09
CA ARG A 68 -27.53 13.66 9.80
C ARG A 68 -26.48 14.46 9.05
N GLY A 69 -26.59 15.80 9.10
CA GLY A 69 -25.60 16.67 8.52
C GLY A 69 -24.22 16.49 9.14
N ALA A 70 -24.16 16.36 10.47
CA ALA A 70 -22.91 16.12 11.18
C ALA A 70 -22.29 14.78 10.82
N VAL A 71 -23.09 13.72 10.71
CA VAL A 71 -22.62 12.39 10.30
C VAL A 71 -22.07 12.45 8.89
N LEU A 72 -22.77 13.11 7.98
CA LEU A 72 -22.34 13.25 6.58
C LEU A 72 -21.01 13.99 6.50
N GLU A 73 -20.84 15.08 7.23
CA GLU A 73 -19.58 15.82 7.27
C GLU A 73 -18.43 14.97 7.77
N GLN A 74 -18.65 14.17 8.82
CA GLN A 74 -17.62 13.27 9.33
C GLN A 74 -17.23 12.20 8.32
N LEU A 75 -18.21 11.65 7.60
CA LEU A 75 -17.95 10.66 6.56
C LEU A 75 -17.15 11.27 5.40
N GLU A 76 -17.48 12.49 5.02
CA GLU A 76 -16.75 13.21 3.97
C GLU A 76 -15.30 13.48 4.36
N LEU A 77 -15.07 13.90 5.61
CA LEU A 77 -13.72 14.10 6.13
C LEU A 77 -12.93 12.79 6.16
N ARG A 78 -13.57 11.71 6.58
CA ARG A 78 -12.94 10.40 6.63
C ARG A 78 -12.58 9.88 5.25
N LEU A 79 -13.47 10.11 4.29
CA LEU A 79 -13.21 9.77 2.88
C LEU A 79 -12.00 10.53 2.36
N ALA A 80 -11.93 11.84 2.63
CA ALA A 80 -10.80 12.66 2.21
C ALA A 80 -9.48 12.15 2.81
N ASP A 81 -9.48 11.77 4.08
CA ASP A 81 -8.30 11.20 4.74
C ASP A 81 -7.88 9.87 4.08
N LEU A 82 -8.83 9.01 3.77
CA LEU A 82 -8.54 7.73 3.11
C LEU A 82 -8.00 7.93 1.70
N GLU A 83 -8.54 8.88 0.96
CA GLU A 83 -8.06 9.19 -0.39
C GLU A 83 -6.66 9.78 -0.34
N GLU A 84 -6.36 10.62 0.64
CA GLU A 84 -5.03 11.18 0.85
C GLU A 84 -4.04 10.08 1.19
N ASP A 85 -4.39 9.17 2.11
CA ASP A 85 -3.56 8.02 2.48
C ASP A 85 -3.29 7.12 1.28
N ALA A 86 -4.29 6.88 0.45
CA ALA A 86 -4.15 6.07 -0.77
C ALA A 86 -3.19 6.74 -1.76
N SER A 87 -3.31 8.05 -1.96
CA SER A 87 -2.42 8.81 -2.84
C SER A 87 -0.98 8.81 -2.35
N GLU A 88 -0.79 8.98 -1.04
CA GLU A 88 0.52 8.96 -0.42
C GLU A 88 1.17 7.59 -0.54
N ALA A 89 0.42 6.52 -0.27
CA ALA A 89 0.90 5.15 -0.40
C ALA A 89 1.30 4.83 -1.85
N GLU A 90 0.50 5.29 -2.82
CA GLU A 90 0.80 5.11 -4.24
C GLU A 90 2.07 5.85 -4.63
N ALA A 91 2.24 7.10 -4.17
CA ALA A 91 3.43 7.89 -4.44
C ALA A 91 4.68 7.20 -3.86
N GLN A 92 4.60 6.69 -2.64
CA GLN A 92 5.69 5.96 -2.01
C GLN A 92 6.03 4.68 -2.78
N ALA A 93 5.02 3.95 -3.25
CA ALA A 93 5.21 2.75 -4.05
C ALA A 93 5.90 3.06 -5.38
N GLN A 94 5.54 4.18 -6.02
CA GLN A 94 6.17 4.61 -7.27
C GLN A 94 7.62 5.02 -7.05
N LEU A 95 7.92 5.71 -5.94
CA LEU A 95 9.29 6.08 -5.58
C LEU A 95 10.14 4.84 -5.31
N ALA A 96 9.60 3.86 -4.59
CA ALA A 96 10.29 2.60 -4.31
C ALA A 96 10.57 1.82 -5.61
N ALA A 97 9.60 1.78 -6.52
CA ALA A 97 9.76 1.12 -7.82
C ALA A 97 10.82 1.82 -8.67
N ALA A 98 10.83 3.15 -8.68
CA ALA A 98 11.83 3.95 -9.39
C ALA A 98 13.23 3.72 -8.81
N ALA A 99 13.37 3.67 -7.49
CA ALA A 99 14.64 3.40 -6.81
C ALA A 99 15.15 1.99 -7.15
N ALA A 100 14.27 1.00 -7.14
CA ALA A 100 14.61 -0.38 -7.50
C ALA A 100 15.06 -0.47 -8.96
N SER A 101 14.37 0.22 -9.86
CA SER A 101 14.72 0.27 -11.28
C SER A 101 16.07 0.94 -11.53
N ALA A 102 16.36 2.03 -10.78
CA ALA A 102 17.63 2.75 -10.89
C ALA A 102 18.80 1.93 -10.33
N ALA A 103 18.56 1.09 -9.34
CA ALA A 103 19.58 0.24 -8.72
C ALA A 103 19.93 -0.99 -9.54
N GLY A 104 19.03 -1.40 -10.42
CA GLY A 104 19.23 -2.53 -11.31
C GLY A 104 19.94 -2.13 -12.56
#